data_d20260a23af460497ee6bad181b6fec8
#
_entry.id   d20260a23af460497ee6bad181b6fec8
#
_cell.length_a   1.000
_cell.length_b   1.000
_cell.length_c   1.000
_cell.angle_alpha   90.00
_cell.angle_beta   90.00
_cell.angle_gamma   90.00
#
_symmetry.space_group_name_H-M   'P 1'
#
loop_
_entity.id
_entity.type
_entity.pdbx_description
1 polymer ?
#
loop_
_entity_poly.entity_id
_entity_poly.type
_entity_poly.pdbx_seq_one_letter_code
_entity_poly.pdbx_strand_id
1 'polypeptide(L)'
;VSLLHIAVILPLIFALIIPILYRFFKRIHLGWFVLPVPIVIFIYMLTLIKTTMSGNTVMKTLNWMPHFGMNFDLYLDGLGLLFSLLISGIGSLVVLYSIGYLSKSEQLGNFYCYLLLFMGAMLGVVLSDNVIILYLFWELTSFSSFLLISFWRERQASIYGAQKSLIITVFGGLSLLGGIILLAIPTQSFSIQYMIQHASEIQNSPFFIFAMILIMIGAFTKSAQFPFYIWLPDAMEAPTXXXXXXXXXXXXXXQGYI
;
A
#
# COMPACT_ATOMS: atom_id res chain seq x y z
N VAL A 1 3.71 -6.83 -19.84
CA VAL A 1 3.91 -5.87 -18.74
C VAL A 1 3.56 -4.47 -19.24
N SER A 2 2.62 -3.82 -18.59
CA SER A 2 2.16 -2.49 -18.99
C SER A 2 2.85 -1.41 -18.15
N LEU A 3 2.66 -0.15 -18.54
CA LEU A 3 3.16 0.97 -17.76
C LEU A 3 2.55 1.03 -16.37
N LEU A 4 1.30 0.57 -16.22
CA LEU A 4 0.65 0.54 -14.91
C LEU A 4 1.36 -0.46 -13.99
N HIS A 5 1.73 -1.63 -14.52
CA HIS A 5 2.50 -2.61 -13.75
C HIS A 5 3.86 -2.05 -13.35
N ILE A 6 4.51 -1.32 -14.28
CA ILE A 6 5.81 -0.72 -14.01
C ILE A 6 5.69 0.32 -12.89
N ALA A 7 4.60 1.09 -12.88
CA ALA A 7 4.40 2.11 -11.84
C ALA A 7 4.30 1.48 -10.44
N VAL A 8 3.70 0.29 -10.33
CA VAL A 8 3.63 -0.40 -9.04
C VAL A 8 4.97 -1.04 -8.67
N ILE A 9 5.62 -1.67 -9.64
CA ILE A 9 6.84 -2.46 -9.38
C ILE A 9 8.06 -1.56 -9.19
N LEU A 10 8.10 -0.40 -9.83
CA LEU A 10 9.29 0.46 -9.82
C LEU A 10 9.75 0.84 -8.40
N PRO A 11 8.86 1.27 -7.49
CA PRO A 11 9.32 1.56 -6.13
C PRO A 11 9.87 0.31 -5.43
N LEU A 12 9.27 -0.85 -5.69
CA LEU A 12 9.72 -2.09 -5.05
C LEU A 12 11.12 -2.49 -5.53
N ILE A 13 11.37 -2.36 -6.83
CA ILE A 13 12.69 -2.66 -7.39
C ILE A 13 13.73 -1.67 -6.87
N PHE A 14 13.40 -0.38 -6.85
CA PHE A 14 14.31 0.63 -6.32
C PHE A 14 14.60 0.41 -4.83
N ALA A 15 13.63 -0.10 -4.09
CA ALA A 15 13.84 -0.42 -2.67
C ALA A 15 14.96 -1.44 -2.50
N LEU A 16 15.05 -2.40 -3.41
CA LEU A 16 16.11 -3.40 -3.38
C LEU A 16 17.45 -2.84 -3.83
N ILE A 17 17.43 -1.84 -4.72
CA ILE A 17 18.67 -1.22 -5.24
C ILE A 17 19.24 -0.21 -4.25
N ILE A 18 18.43 0.42 -3.43
CA ILE A 18 18.84 1.52 -2.56
C ILE A 18 20.00 1.15 -1.61
N PRO A 19 20.01 -0.02 -0.96
CA PRO A 19 21.17 -0.36 -0.12
C PRO A 19 22.48 -0.39 -0.89
N ILE A 20 22.45 -0.80 -2.16
CA ILE A 20 23.64 -0.83 -3.01
C ILE A 20 24.09 0.60 -3.31
N LEU A 21 23.16 1.47 -3.67
CA LEU A 21 23.49 2.88 -3.93
C LEU A 21 24.03 3.56 -2.68
N TYR A 22 23.51 3.21 -1.52
CA TYR A 22 23.97 3.80 -0.25
C TYR A 22 25.44 3.48 0.01
N ARG A 23 25.88 2.30 -0.39
CA ARG A 23 27.29 1.91 -0.21
C ARG A 23 28.24 2.72 -1.09
N PHE A 24 27.80 3.05 -2.33
CA PHE A 24 28.68 3.64 -3.32
C PHE A 24 28.62 5.16 -3.39
N PHE A 25 27.50 5.78 -3.02
CA PHE A 25 27.31 7.22 -3.16
C PHE A 25 27.05 7.86 -1.82
N LYS A 26 28.12 8.08 -1.05
CA LYS A 26 28.00 8.64 0.30
C LYS A 26 28.10 10.15 0.35
N ARG A 27 28.59 10.77 -0.72
CA ARG A 27 28.73 12.23 -0.75
C ARG A 27 27.41 12.95 -0.98
N ILE A 28 26.54 12.35 -1.77
CA ILE A 28 25.26 12.93 -2.12
C ILE A 28 24.20 12.31 -1.22
N HIS A 29 23.26 13.12 -0.73
CA HIS A 29 22.16 12.59 0.06
C HIS A 29 21.37 11.61 -0.79
N LEU A 30 21.09 10.45 -0.22
CA LEU A 30 20.48 9.36 -0.96
C LEU A 30 19.10 9.72 -1.51
N GLY A 31 18.42 10.66 -0.85
CA GLY A 31 17.09 11.11 -1.28
C GLY A 31 17.07 11.69 -2.69
N TRP A 32 18.20 12.25 -3.16
CA TRP A 32 18.24 12.77 -4.53
C TRP A 32 18.15 11.66 -5.57
N PHE A 33 18.59 10.45 -5.25
CA PHE A 33 18.43 9.30 -6.13
C PHE A 33 17.04 8.68 -6.03
N VAL A 34 16.37 8.85 -4.89
CA VAL A 34 15.04 8.29 -4.64
C VAL A 34 13.94 9.18 -5.23
N LEU A 35 14.14 10.49 -5.17
CA LEU A 35 13.11 11.47 -5.55
C LEU A 35 12.53 11.27 -6.94
N PRO A 36 13.31 10.90 -7.99
CA PRO A 36 12.71 10.69 -9.31
C PRO A 36 11.62 9.62 -9.36
N VAL A 37 11.67 8.61 -8.50
CA VAL A 37 10.74 7.50 -8.55
C VAL A 37 9.29 7.96 -8.33
N PRO A 38 8.95 8.60 -7.21
CA PRO A 38 7.56 9.05 -7.05
C PRO A 38 7.18 10.17 -8.03
N ILE A 39 8.14 11.00 -8.45
CA ILE A 39 7.84 12.07 -9.41
C ILE A 39 7.43 11.47 -10.75
N VAL A 40 8.16 10.46 -11.23
CA VAL A 40 7.82 9.80 -12.51
C VAL A 40 6.44 9.14 -12.42
N ILE A 41 6.15 8.48 -11.32
CA ILE A 41 4.84 7.85 -11.13
C ILE A 41 3.74 8.90 -11.11
N PHE A 42 3.97 10.02 -10.42
CA PHE A 42 2.98 11.11 -10.36
C PHE A 42 2.70 11.68 -11.74
N ILE A 43 3.75 11.92 -12.53
CA ILE A 43 3.58 12.46 -13.88
C ILE A 43 2.80 11.47 -14.76
N TYR A 44 3.12 10.17 -14.65
CA TYR A 44 2.39 9.15 -15.40
C TYR A 44 0.90 9.14 -15.01
N MET A 45 0.61 9.24 -13.73
CA MET A 45 -0.79 9.26 -13.29
C MET A 45 -1.51 10.52 -13.77
N LEU A 46 -0.81 11.65 -13.86
CA LEU A 46 -1.40 12.87 -14.40
C LEU A 46 -1.84 12.68 -15.87
N THR A 47 -1.10 11.88 -16.63
CA THR A 47 -1.48 11.64 -18.04
C THR A 47 -2.75 10.81 -18.16
N LEU A 48 -3.16 10.12 -17.10
CA LEU A 48 -4.36 9.29 -17.11
C LEU A 48 -5.62 10.04 -16.65
N ILE A 49 -5.50 11.31 -16.28
CA ILE A 49 -6.65 12.08 -15.78
C ILE A 49 -7.72 12.20 -16.86
N LYS A 50 -7.32 12.49 -18.11
CA LYS A 50 -8.30 12.66 -19.20
C LYS A 50 -9.07 11.36 -19.44
N THR A 51 -8.38 10.22 -19.38
CA THR A 51 -9.03 8.93 -19.59
C THR A 51 -10.10 8.67 -18.54
N THR A 52 -9.78 8.91 -17.27
CA THR A 52 -10.73 8.66 -16.19
C THR A 52 -11.85 9.70 -16.15
N MET A 53 -11.56 10.95 -16.49
CA MET A 53 -12.59 12.00 -16.51
C MET A 53 -13.61 11.77 -17.61
N SER A 54 -13.23 11.11 -18.70
CA SER A 54 -14.18 10.77 -19.75
C SER A 54 -15.01 9.52 -19.44
N GLY A 55 -14.84 8.94 -18.25
CA GLY A 55 -15.59 7.79 -17.82
C GLY A 55 -14.95 6.45 -18.16
N ASN A 56 -13.80 6.47 -18.80
CA ASN A 56 -13.08 5.25 -19.15
C ASN A 56 -12.24 4.73 -17.98
N THR A 57 -11.98 3.44 -17.99
CA THR A 57 -11.12 2.81 -17.00
C THR A 57 -9.98 2.08 -17.70
N VAL A 58 -8.92 1.80 -16.95
CA VAL A 58 -7.76 1.10 -17.48
C VAL A 58 -7.66 -0.24 -16.77
N MET A 59 -7.67 -1.33 -17.55
CA MET A 59 -7.54 -2.68 -17.02
C MET A 59 -6.36 -3.34 -17.69
N LYS A 60 -5.38 -3.74 -16.89
CA LYS A 60 -4.17 -4.40 -17.38
C LYS A 60 -3.99 -5.70 -16.61
N THR A 61 -3.73 -6.77 -17.34
CA THR A 61 -3.57 -8.08 -16.73
C THR A 61 -2.16 -8.62 -16.96
N LEU A 62 -1.68 -9.39 -16.01
CA LEU A 62 -0.40 -10.07 -16.12
C LEU A 62 -0.54 -11.44 -15.44
N ASN A 63 -0.41 -12.48 -16.22
CA ASN A 63 -0.56 -13.84 -15.69
C ASN A 63 0.62 -14.17 -14.78
N TRP A 64 0.30 -14.62 -13.56
CA TRP A 64 1.31 -15.06 -12.60
C TRP A 64 1.07 -16.50 -12.21
N MET A 65 -0.04 -16.79 -11.55
CA MET A 65 -0.44 -18.14 -11.19
C MET A 65 -1.90 -18.37 -11.60
N PRO A 66 -2.15 -18.50 -12.91
CA PRO A 66 -3.56 -18.59 -13.37
C PRO A 66 -4.28 -19.83 -12.87
N HIS A 67 -3.55 -20.92 -12.58
CA HIS A 67 -4.19 -22.15 -12.06
C HIS A 67 -4.80 -21.92 -10.68
N PHE A 68 -4.28 -20.99 -9.90
CA PHE A 68 -4.80 -20.66 -8.57
C PHE A 68 -5.66 -19.39 -8.58
N GLY A 69 -5.89 -18.80 -9.74
CA GLY A 69 -6.64 -17.57 -9.84
C GLY A 69 -5.92 -16.34 -9.30
N MET A 70 -4.59 -16.43 -9.18
CA MET A 70 -3.77 -15.35 -8.64
C MET A 70 -2.97 -14.71 -9.76
N ASN A 71 -3.58 -13.72 -10.41
CA ASN A 71 -2.93 -12.96 -11.47
C ASN A 71 -2.66 -11.53 -10.99
N PHE A 72 -1.58 -10.95 -11.50
CA PHE A 72 -1.25 -9.56 -11.17
C PHE A 72 -2.04 -8.65 -12.10
N ASP A 73 -3.33 -8.53 -11.80
CA ASP A 73 -4.27 -7.72 -12.57
C ASP A 73 -4.41 -6.35 -11.88
N LEU A 74 -4.32 -5.29 -12.67
CA LEU A 74 -4.46 -3.93 -12.18
C LEU A 74 -5.64 -3.25 -12.85
N TYR A 75 -6.39 -2.46 -12.07
CA TYR A 75 -7.57 -1.75 -12.52
C TYR A 75 -7.50 -0.31 -12.02
N LEU A 76 -7.63 0.63 -12.94
CA LEU A 76 -7.56 2.05 -12.63
C LEU A 76 -8.88 2.71 -13.01
N ASP A 77 -9.58 3.24 -12.02
CA ASP A 77 -10.74 4.09 -12.22
C ASP A 77 -10.48 5.45 -11.56
N GLY A 78 -11.51 6.25 -11.40
CA GLY A 78 -11.34 7.56 -10.78
C GLY A 78 -10.83 7.51 -9.36
N LEU A 79 -11.35 6.58 -8.57
CA LEU A 79 -10.90 6.43 -7.18
C LEU A 79 -9.45 5.94 -7.12
N GLY A 80 -9.11 4.94 -7.94
CA GLY A 80 -7.74 4.44 -8.00
C GLY A 80 -6.77 5.51 -8.45
N LEU A 81 -7.17 6.33 -9.41
CA LEU A 81 -6.32 7.43 -9.87
C LEU A 81 -6.12 8.47 -8.77
N LEU A 82 -7.18 8.82 -8.05
CA LEU A 82 -7.08 9.78 -6.96
C LEU A 82 -6.08 9.31 -5.91
N PHE A 83 -6.20 8.06 -5.47
CA PHE A 83 -5.30 7.53 -4.46
C PHE A 83 -3.87 7.37 -4.99
N SER A 84 -3.72 6.99 -6.27
CA SER A 84 -2.38 6.88 -6.86
C SER A 84 -1.70 8.25 -6.94
N LEU A 85 -2.45 9.29 -7.27
CA LEU A 85 -1.92 10.65 -7.27
C LEU A 85 -1.53 11.09 -5.87
N LEU A 86 -2.36 10.78 -4.88
CA LEU A 86 -2.04 11.11 -3.48
C LEU A 86 -0.77 10.39 -3.03
N ILE A 87 -0.67 9.09 -3.29
CA ILE A 87 0.48 8.31 -2.87
C ILE A 87 1.77 8.84 -3.50
N SER A 88 1.76 9.05 -4.82
CA SER A 88 2.98 9.48 -5.51
C SER A 88 3.29 10.95 -5.24
N GLY A 89 2.27 11.80 -5.16
CA GLY A 89 2.48 13.22 -4.88
C GLY A 89 2.99 13.46 -3.47
N ILE A 90 2.32 12.89 -2.48
CA ILE A 90 2.75 13.01 -1.10
C ILE A 90 4.09 12.29 -0.91
N GLY A 91 4.28 11.15 -1.59
CA GLY A 91 5.55 10.45 -1.56
C GLY A 91 6.70 11.31 -2.06
N SER A 92 6.48 12.06 -3.14
CA SER A 92 7.48 13.00 -3.65
C SER A 92 7.82 14.06 -2.61
N LEU A 93 6.80 14.63 -1.98
CA LEU A 93 7.01 15.65 -0.96
C LEU A 93 7.70 15.08 0.29
N VAL A 94 7.37 13.85 0.66
CA VAL A 94 8.02 13.20 1.80
C VAL A 94 9.50 12.98 1.53
N VAL A 95 9.85 12.50 0.32
CA VAL A 95 11.26 12.32 -0.03
C VAL A 95 11.98 13.65 -0.03
N LEU A 96 11.38 14.69 -0.62
CA LEU A 96 12.00 16.01 -0.67
C LEU A 96 12.21 16.56 0.75
N TYR A 97 11.23 16.42 1.62
CA TYR A 97 11.36 16.85 3.01
C TYR A 97 12.44 16.06 3.75
N SER A 98 12.52 14.76 3.48
CA SER A 98 13.48 13.89 4.16
C SER A 98 14.92 14.25 3.82
N ILE A 99 15.17 14.82 2.63
CA ILE A 99 16.52 15.27 2.25
C ILE A 99 17.02 16.32 3.23
N GLY A 100 16.15 17.21 3.69
CA GLY A 100 16.52 18.20 4.69
C GLY A 100 16.35 17.75 6.13
N TYR A 101 15.45 16.79 6.38
CA TYR A 101 15.13 16.37 7.74
C TYR A 101 16.12 15.34 8.30
N LEU A 102 16.53 14.38 7.47
CA LEU A 102 17.45 13.32 7.88
C LEU A 102 18.87 13.69 7.48
N SER A 103 19.80 13.55 8.41
CA SER A 103 21.20 13.81 8.13
C SER A 103 21.86 12.62 7.45
N LYS A 104 23.02 12.88 6.81
CA LYS A 104 23.76 11.80 6.15
C LYS A 104 24.31 10.77 7.13
N SER A 105 24.41 11.11 8.40
CA SER A 105 24.90 10.20 9.43
C SER A 105 23.86 9.16 9.84
N GLU A 106 22.59 9.35 9.47
CA GLU A 106 21.55 8.41 9.82
C GLU A 106 21.49 7.27 8.78
N GLN A 107 20.67 6.25 9.07
CA GLN A 107 20.59 5.06 8.23
C GLN A 107 19.69 5.35 7.01
N LEU A 108 20.18 6.17 6.09
CA LEU A 108 19.40 6.60 4.94
C LEU A 108 19.02 5.43 4.03
N GLY A 109 19.93 4.46 3.86
CA GLY A 109 19.65 3.28 3.05
C GLY A 109 18.43 2.55 3.55
N ASN A 110 18.36 2.32 4.86
CA ASN A 110 17.20 1.65 5.46
C ASN A 110 15.94 2.48 5.32
N PHE A 111 16.03 3.78 5.61
CA PHE A 111 14.84 4.63 5.55
C PHE A 111 14.21 4.66 4.16
N TYR A 112 15.01 4.91 3.13
CA TYR A 112 14.47 5.01 1.78
C TYR A 112 14.05 3.66 1.22
N CYS A 113 14.74 2.59 1.61
CA CYS A 113 14.31 1.24 1.25
C CYS A 113 12.90 0.97 1.78
N TYR A 114 12.70 1.22 3.07
CA TYR A 114 11.40 0.98 3.70
C TYR A 114 10.32 1.91 3.16
N LEU A 115 10.67 3.16 2.88
CA LEU A 115 9.73 4.13 2.34
C LEU A 115 9.26 3.72 0.94
N LEU A 116 10.20 3.27 0.09
CA LEU A 116 9.83 2.81 -1.26
C LEU A 116 9.01 1.52 -1.22
N LEU A 117 9.34 0.60 -0.31
CA LEU A 117 8.52 -0.61 -0.13
C LEU A 117 7.09 -0.22 0.25
N PHE A 118 6.95 0.72 1.17
CA PHE A 118 5.64 1.18 1.62
C PHE A 118 4.87 1.82 0.48
N MET A 119 5.53 2.67 -0.31
CA MET A 119 4.90 3.36 -1.44
C MET A 119 4.43 2.36 -2.50
N GLY A 120 5.29 1.41 -2.87
CA GLY A 120 4.93 0.39 -3.86
C GLY A 120 3.80 -0.50 -3.38
N ALA A 121 3.82 -0.87 -2.10
CA ALA A 121 2.75 -1.68 -1.51
C ALA A 121 1.42 -0.94 -1.50
N MET A 122 1.44 0.36 -1.19
CA MET A 122 0.21 1.16 -1.22
C MET A 122 -0.35 1.27 -2.63
N LEU A 123 0.52 1.48 -3.63
CA LEU A 123 0.06 1.49 -5.03
C LEU A 123 -0.55 0.16 -5.41
N GLY A 124 0.07 -0.95 -4.97
CA GLY A 124 -0.49 -2.28 -5.22
C GLY A 124 -1.86 -2.46 -4.60
N VAL A 125 -2.06 -1.96 -3.38
CA VAL A 125 -3.36 -2.07 -2.71
C VAL A 125 -4.44 -1.32 -3.49
N VAL A 126 -4.16 -0.08 -3.91
CA VAL A 126 -5.21 0.73 -4.52
C VAL A 126 -5.49 0.36 -5.97
N LEU A 127 -4.57 -0.36 -6.65
CA LEU A 127 -4.74 -0.68 -8.07
C LEU A 127 -5.05 -2.15 -8.33
N SER A 128 -4.87 -3.05 -7.36
CA SER A 128 -5.06 -4.48 -7.60
C SER A 128 -6.51 -4.83 -7.87
N ASP A 129 -6.76 -5.65 -8.89
CA ASP A 129 -8.08 -6.19 -9.17
C ASP A 129 -8.24 -7.62 -8.67
N ASN A 130 -7.19 -8.24 -8.19
CA ASN A 130 -7.23 -9.60 -7.66
C ASN A 130 -7.14 -9.51 -6.13
N VAL A 131 -8.10 -10.13 -5.43
CA VAL A 131 -8.18 -9.96 -3.97
C VAL A 131 -7.01 -10.62 -3.24
N ILE A 132 -6.44 -11.70 -3.80
CA ILE A 132 -5.27 -12.34 -3.17
C ILE A 132 -4.04 -11.44 -3.31
N ILE A 133 -3.86 -10.85 -4.50
CA ILE A 133 -2.75 -9.91 -4.73
C ILE A 133 -2.96 -8.66 -3.87
N LEU A 134 -4.20 -8.19 -3.75
CA LEU A 134 -4.52 -7.08 -2.84
C LEU A 134 -4.09 -7.42 -1.41
N TYR A 135 -4.39 -8.62 -0.95
CA TYR A 135 -4.03 -9.05 0.39
C TYR A 135 -2.50 -9.08 0.57
N LEU A 136 -1.77 -9.57 -0.43
CA LEU A 136 -0.31 -9.62 -0.35
C LEU A 136 0.27 -8.20 -0.20
N PHE A 137 -0.23 -7.25 -0.99
CA PHE A 137 0.22 -5.86 -0.87
C PHE A 137 -0.24 -5.25 0.45
N TRP A 138 -1.42 -5.62 0.94
CA TRP A 138 -1.95 -5.16 2.22
C TRP A 138 -0.99 -5.55 3.35
N GLU A 139 -0.54 -6.81 3.35
CA GLU A 139 0.41 -7.27 4.37
C GLU A 139 1.78 -6.63 4.19
N LEU A 140 2.17 -6.34 2.95
CA LEU A 140 3.43 -5.65 2.71
C LEU A 140 3.38 -4.22 3.26
N THR A 141 2.22 -3.53 3.19
CA THR A 141 2.10 -2.22 3.84
C THR A 141 2.26 -2.32 5.35
N SER A 142 1.70 -3.36 5.96
CA SER A 142 1.85 -3.56 7.40
C SER A 142 3.31 -3.78 7.78
N PHE A 143 4.01 -4.61 7.01
CA PHE A 143 5.41 -4.91 7.28
C PHE A 143 6.32 -3.71 7.08
N SER A 144 6.15 -2.98 5.98
CA SER A 144 6.99 -1.81 5.71
C SER A 144 6.71 -0.69 6.71
N SER A 145 5.45 -0.54 7.12
CA SER A 145 5.08 0.41 8.17
C SER A 145 5.76 0.04 9.49
N PHE A 146 5.79 -1.24 9.82
CA PHE A 146 6.50 -1.73 11.02
C PHE A 146 7.98 -1.32 10.96
N LEU A 147 8.63 -1.51 9.80
CA LEU A 147 10.03 -1.16 9.65
C LEU A 147 10.26 0.35 9.79
N LEU A 148 9.36 1.17 9.25
CA LEU A 148 9.47 2.61 9.35
C LEU A 148 9.24 3.11 10.78
N ILE A 149 8.26 2.53 11.49
CA ILE A 149 7.98 2.95 12.88
C ILE A 149 9.17 2.61 13.78
N SER A 150 9.81 1.47 13.53
CA SER A 150 10.96 1.04 14.32
C SER A 150 12.29 1.56 13.78
N PHE A 151 12.27 2.62 12.97
CA PHE A 151 13.48 3.13 12.34
C PHE A 151 14.55 3.50 13.37
N TRP A 152 14.17 4.19 14.44
CA TRP A 152 15.10 4.51 15.54
C TRP A 152 15.07 3.38 16.55
N ARG A 153 15.86 2.35 16.28
CA ARG A 153 15.84 1.09 17.03
C ARG A 153 16.31 1.22 18.47
N GLU A 154 17.07 2.26 18.79
CA GLU A 154 17.53 2.49 20.14
C GLU A 154 16.45 3.02 21.07
N ARG A 155 15.31 3.44 20.52
CA ARG A 155 14.19 3.94 21.33
C ARG A 155 13.23 2.80 21.63
N GLN A 156 12.99 2.53 22.91
CA GLN A 156 12.05 1.48 23.31
C GLN A 156 10.63 1.80 22.88
N ALA A 157 10.25 3.09 22.93
CA ALA A 157 8.92 3.50 22.48
C ALA A 157 8.72 3.22 21.00
N SER A 158 9.77 3.39 20.18
CA SER A 158 9.72 3.12 18.76
C SER A 158 9.47 1.64 18.48
N ILE A 159 10.19 0.77 19.17
CA ILE A 159 10.04 -0.68 19.02
C ILE A 159 8.65 -1.12 19.51
N TYR A 160 8.21 -0.61 20.65
CA TYR A 160 6.89 -0.95 21.19
C TYR A 160 5.78 -0.54 20.21
N GLY A 161 5.87 0.69 19.70
CA GLY A 161 4.86 1.18 18.74
C GLY A 161 4.84 0.36 17.47
N ALA A 162 6.02 -0.03 16.97
CA ALA A 162 6.11 -0.85 15.76
C ALA A 162 5.48 -2.22 15.98
N GLN A 163 5.79 -2.87 17.10
CA GLN A 163 5.24 -4.19 17.39
C GLN A 163 3.73 -4.14 17.57
N LYS A 164 3.23 -3.12 18.28
CA LYS A 164 1.79 -2.94 18.50
C LYS A 164 1.08 -2.74 17.17
N SER A 165 1.62 -1.85 16.33
CA SER A 165 1.07 -1.60 15.01
C SER A 165 1.03 -2.87 14.17
N LEU A 166 2.13 -3.63 14.15
CA LEU A 166 2.22 -4.84 13.35
C LEU A 166 1.19 -5.88 13.78
N ILE A 167 1.08 -6.12 15.09
CA ILE A 167 0.15 -7.12 15.61
C ILE A 167 -1.28 -6.77 15.23
N ILE A 168 -1.68 -5.52 15.44
CA ILE A 168 -3.06 -5.11 15.19
C ILE A 168 -3.36 -5.13 13.69
N THR A 169 -2.46 -4.60 12.86
CA THR A 169 -2.73 -4.55 11.41
C THR A 169 -2.66 -5.93 10.76
N VAL A 170 -1.78 -6.82 11.24
CA VAL A 170 -1.74 -8.20 10.72
C VAL A 170 -3.00 -8.97 11.14
N PHE A 171 -3.46 -8.78 12.37
CA PHE A 171 -4.75 -9.36 12.79
C PHE A 171 -5.87 -8.91 11.85
N GLY A 172 -5.92 -7.61 11.54
CA GLY A 172 -6.91 -7.09 10.61
C GLY A 172 -6.74 -7.65 9.21
N GLY A 173 -5.49 -7.84 8.77
CA GLY A 173 -5.22 -8.44 7.46
C GLY A 173 -5.70 -9.87 7.36
N LEU A 174 -5.53 -10.66 8.41
CA LEU A 174 -6.02 -12.03 8.44
C LEU A 174 -7.56 -12.06 8.40
N SER A 175 -8.20 -11.13 9.10
CA SER A 175 -9.65 -10.99 9.04
C SER A 175 -10.10 -10.63 7.63
N LEU A 176 -9.41 -9.69 6.98
CA LEU A 176 -9.69 -9.32 5.59
C LEU A 176 -9.56 -10.53 4.68
N LEU A 177 -8.49 -11.32 4.83
CA LEU A 177 -8.28 -12.50 4.01
C LEU A 177 -9.44 -13.50 4.16
N GLY A 178 -9.88 -13.75 5.40
CA GLY A 178 -11.00 -14.64 5.63
C GLY A 178 -12.27 -14.17 4.94
N GLY A 179 -12.57 -12.88 5.04
CA GLY A 179 -13.74 -12.30 4.39
C GLY A 179 -13.66 -12.38 2.88
N ILE A 180 -12.49 -12.10 2.30
CA ILE A 180 -12.27 -12.17 0.86
C ILE A 180 -12.52 -13.60 0.36
N ILE A 181 -11.98 -14.60 1.06
CA ILE A 181 -12.13 -15.99 0.66
C ILE A 181 -13.60 -16.38 0.68
N LEU A 182 -14.34 -15.96 1.70
CA LEU A 182 -15.77 -16.26 1.79
C LEU A 182 -16.55 -15.61 0.64
N LEU A 183 -16.19 -14.40 0.24
CA LEU A 183 -16.84 -13.74 -0.90
C LEU A 183 -16.50 -14.42 -2.23
N ALA A 184 -15.32 -15.03 -2.33
CA ALA A 184 -14.90 -15.68 -3.58
C ALA A 184 -15.59 -17.01 -3.80
N ILE A 185 -16.14 -17.65 -2.77
CA ILE A 185 -16.75 -18.97 -2.90
C ILE A 185 -17.94 -18.97 -3.89
N PRO A 186 -18.93 -18.05 -3.79
CA PRO A 186 -20.08 -18.12 -4.72
C PRO A 186 -19.69 -17.85 -6.17
N THR A 187 -18.76 -16.93 -6.42
CA THR A 187 -18.39 -16.54 -7.80
C THR A 187 -17.25 -17.39 -8.35
N GLN A 188 -16.52 -18.09 -7.50
CA GLN A 188 -15.34 -18.88 -7.89
C GLN A 188 -14.30 -18.04 -8.63
N SER A 189 -14.16 -16.80 -8.22
CA SER A 189 -13.24 -15.86 -8.85
C SER A 189 -12.62 -14.95 -7.79
N PHE A 190 -11.36 -14.58 -7.98
CA PHE A 190 -10.67 -13.62 -7.11
C PHE A 190 -10.63 -12.24 -7.73
N SER A 191 -11.27 -12.01 -8.90
CA SER A 191 -11.31 -10.68 -9.51
C SER A 191 -12.34 -9.80 -8.79
N ILE A 192 -11.93 -8.62 -8.38
CA ILE A 192 -12.82 -7.67 -7.70
C ILE A 192 -13.92 -7.19 -8.65
N GLN A 193 -13.57 -6.89 -9.90
CA GLN A 193 -14.57 -6.43 -10.87
C GLN A 193 -15.59 -7.52 -11.19
N TYR A 194 -15.15 -8.78 -11.26
CA TYR A 194 -16.06 -9.90 -11.46
C TYR A 194 -17.02 -10.04 -10.28
N MET A 195 -16.51 -9.89 -9.07
CA MET A 195 -17.36 -9.94 -7.87
C MET A 195 -18.40 -8.85 -7.87
N ILE A 196 -18.02 -7.62 -8.28
CA ILE A 196 -18.94 -6.49 -8.33
C ILE A 196 -20.03 -6.76 -9.35
N GLN A 197 -19.69 -7.32 -10.53
CA GLN A 197 -20.67 -7.63 -11.55
C GLN A 197 -21.62 -8.75 -11.12
N HIS A 198 -21.20 -9.61 -10.22
CA HIS A 198 -22.02 -10.73 -9.73
C HIS A 198 -22.41 -10.54 -8.27
N ALA A 199 -22.69 -9.29 -7.89
CA ALA A 199 -23.00 -8.95 -6.51
C ALA A 199 -24.26 -9.66 -6.00
N SER A 200 -25.24 -9.92 -6.87
CA SER A 200 -26.47 -10.60 -6.46
C SER A 200 -26.18 -12.02 -5.97
N GLU A 201 -25.26 -12.73 -6.64
CA GLU A 201 -24.87 -14.07 -6.19
C GLU A 201 -24.18 -14.03 -4.83
N ILE A 202 -23.33 -13.02 -4.64
CA ILE A 202 -22.61 -12.86 -3.37
C ILE A 202 -23.58 -12.53 -2.25
N GLN A 203 -24.53 -11.63 -2.48
CA GLN A 203 -25.49 -11.20 -1.47
C GLN A 203 -26.40 -12.33 -1.03
N ASN A 204 -26.67 -13.29 -1.90
CA ASN A 204 -27.52 -14.44 -1.58
C ASN A 204 -26.75 -15.57 -0.89
N SER A 205 -25.43 -15.43 -0.74
CA SER A 205 -24.63 -16.43 -0.05
C SER A 205 -24.95 -16.43 1.44
N PRO A 206 -25.00 -17.60 2.10
CA PRO A 206 -25.24 -17.64 3.55
C PRO A 206 -24.11 -17.02 4.35
N PHE A 207 -22.93 -16.86 3.76
CA PHE A 207 -21.77 -16.30 4.46
C PHE A 207 -21.55 -14.83 4.17
N PHE A 208 -22.48 -14.16 3.44
CA PHE A 208 -22.24 -12.78 3.00
C PHE A 208 -22.04 -11.82 4.19
N ILE A 209 -22.94 -11.86 5.16
CA ILE A 209 -22.87 -10.92 6.29
C ILE A 209 -21.61 -11.18 7.12
N PHE A 210 -21.28 -12.45 7.36
CA PHE A 210 -20.07 -12.78 8.10
C PHE A 210 -18.81 -12.32 7.36
N ALA A 211 -18.79 -12.51 6.03
CA ALA A 211 -17.65 -12.06 5.21
C ALA A 211 -17.51 -10.55 5.26
N MET A 212 -18.61 -9.81 5.20
CA MET A 212 -18.56 -8.36 5.26
C MET A 212 -18.06 -7.87 6.60
N ILE A 213 -18.46 -8.54 7.69
CA ILE A 213 -17.97 -8.19 9.02
C ILE A 213 -16.45 -8.39 9.09
N LEU A 214 -15.95 -9.51 8.56
CA LEU A 214 -14.51 -9.78 8.55
C LEU A 214 -13.74 -8.74 7.75
N ILE A 215 -14.27 -8.34 6.59
CA ILE A 215 -13.62 -7.33 5.75
C ILE A 215 -13.62 -5.98 6.47
N MET A 216 -14.71 -5.63 7.12
CA MET A 216 -14.81 -4.37 7.86
C MET A 216 -13.82 -4.33 9.02
N ILE A 217 -13.64 -5.45 9.72
CA ILE A 217 -12.64 -5.52 10.79
C ILE A 217 -11.25 -5.24 10.22
N GLY A 218 -10.92 -5.84 9.08
CA GLY A 218 -9.64 -5.59 8.44
C GLY A 218 -9.43 -4.13 8.07
N ALA A 219 -10.47 -3.51 7.47
CA ALA A 219 -10.39 -2.10 7.08
C ALA A 219 -10.29 -1.20 8.31
N PHE A 220 -11.05 -1.51 9.37
CA PHE A 220 -11.05 -0.70 10.59
C PHE A 220 -9.71 -0.74 11.31
N THR A 221 -9.03 -1.90 11.32
CA THR A 221 -7.70 -1.97 11.94
C THR A 221 -6.69 -1.10 11.19
N LYS A 222 -6.73 -1.14 9.85
CA LYS A 222 -5.79 -0.37 9.04
C LYS A 222 -6.05 1.12 9.11
N SER A 223 -7.31 1.53 9.12
CA SER A 223 -7.68 2.95 9.16
C SER A 223 -7.81 3.49 10.58
N ALA A 224 -7.44 2.69 11.58
CA ALA A 224 -7.43 3.09 12.99
C ALA A 224 -8.81 3.56 13.49
N GLN A 225 -9.86 2.87 13.05
CA GLN A 225 -11.21 3.13 13.53
C GLN A 225 -11.43 2.45 14.87
N PHE A 226 -12.38 2.99 15.65
CA PHE A 226 -12.73 2.38 16.93
C PHE A 226 -13.14 0.91 16.72
N PRO A 227 -12.68 -0.01 17.57
CA PRO A 227 -11.80 0.15 18.73
C PRO A 227 -10.31 -0.03 18.42
N PHE A 228 -9.91 -0.08 17.15
CA PHE A 228 -8.56 -0.44 16.73
C PHE A 228 -7.64 0.76 16.57
N TYR A 229 -8.01 1.92 17.08
CA TYR A 229 -7.21 3.14 16.94
C TYR A 229 -5.99 3.17 17.87
N ILE A 230 -5.88 2.22 18.77
CA ILE A 230 -4.91 2.27 19.87
C ILE A 230 -3.45 2.15 19.39
N TRP A 231 -3.22 1.69 18.16
CA TRP A 231 -1.84 1.58 17.65
C TRP A 231 -1.33 2.89 17.05
N LEU A 232 -2.24 3.76 16.60
CA LEU A 232 -1.83 4.93 15.82
C LEU A 232 -1.03 5.95 16.64
N PRO A 233 -1.43 6.29 17.89
CA PRO A 233 -0.60 7.22 18.66
C PRO A 233 0.82 6.71 18.90
N ASP A 234 0.98 5.41 19.14
CA ASP A 234 2.31 4.84 19.36
C ASP A 234 3.11 4.76 18.07
N ALA A 235 2.44 4.71 16.93
CA ALA A 235 3.11 4.72 15.63
C ALA A 235 3.75 6.08 15.31
N MET A 236 3.36 7.12 16.03
CA MET A 236 3.94 8.45 15.82
C MET A 236 5.40 8.55 16.26
N GLU A 237 5.97 7.50 16.81
CA GLU A 237 7.42 7.44 17.05
C GLU A 237 8.23 7.31 15.75
N ALA A 238 7.57 7.07 14.62
CA ALA A 238 8.24 7.03 13.31
C ALA A 238 8.82 8.39 12.93
N PRO A 239 9.82 8.43 12.03
CA PRO A 239 10.26 9.73 11.51
C PRO A 239 9.09 10.48 10.88
N THR A 240 9.06 11.77 11.10
CA THR A 240 7.95 12.63 10.64
C THR A 240 7.59 12.41 9.17
N UNK A 241 8.38 12.24 8.57
CA UNK A 241 8.18 12.05 7.13
C UNK A 241 7.42 10.79 6.80
N UNK A 242 7.59 9.85 7.60
CA UNK A 242 6.89 8.61 7.40
C UNK A 242 5.52 8.62 8.05
N UNK A 243 5.41 9.29 8.98
CA UNK A 243 4.18 9.46 9.67
C UNK A 243 3.15 10.18 8.82
N UNK A 244 3.49 10.92 8.12
CA UNK A 244 2.62 11.58 7.16
C UNK A 244 2.18 10.68 6.03
N UNK A 245 2.97 9.98 5.59
CA UNK A 245 2.66 9.02 4.57
C UNK A 245 1.88 7.84 5.12
N UNK A 246 2.13 7.56 6.23
CA UNK A 246 1.43 6.48 6.91
C UNK A 246 0.02 6.88 7.31
N UNK A 247 -0.12 7.92 7.72
CA UNK A 247 -1.40 8.40 8.14
C UNK A 247 -2.30 8.67 6.96
N UNK A 248 -1.83 9.08 6.08
CA UNK A 248 -2.59 9.33 4.85
C UNK A 248 -2.94 8.08 4.11
N UNK A 249 -2.13 7.36 4.07
CA UNK A 249 -2.34 6.13 3.38
C UNK A 249 -3.16 5.13 4.15
N UNK A 250 -2.99 5.16 5.19
CA UNK A 250 -3.67 4.22 6.04
C UNK A 250 -5.14 4.53 6.20
N UNK A 251 -5.31 5.66 6.30
CA UNK A 251 -6.66 6.05 6.50
C UNK A 251 -7.47 6.05 5.22
N UNK A 252 -6.93 6.30 4.37
CA UNK A 252 -7.60 6.42 3.09
C UNK A 252 -7.71 5.14 2.33
N UNK A 253 -6.93 4.51 2.52
CA UNK A 253 -6.98 3.30 1.80
C UNK A 253 -7.97 2.27 2.25
N UNK A 254 -8.17 2.40 3.28
CA UNK A 254 -9.09 1.48 3.87
C UNK A 254 -10.51 1.92 3.72
N GLN A 255 -10.68 3.07 3.69
CA GLN A 255 -12.05 3.56 3.60
C GLN A 255 -12.60 3.51 2.17
N GLY A 256 -11.72 3.62 1.23
CA GLY A 256 -12.13 3.60 -0.17
C GLY A 256 -12.70 2.27 -0.68
N TYR A 257 -12.47 1.20 0.04
CA TYR A 257 -12.92 -0.13 -0.38
C TYR A 257 -14.15 -0.61 0.40
N ILE A 258 -14.69 0.17 1.33
CA ILE A 258 -15.92 -0.14 2.05
C ILE A 258 -17.10 0.59 1.44
#